data_5bf8aa0af3835155c500fba81dee1d17
#
_entry.id   5bf8aa0af3835155c500fba81dee1d17
#
_cell.length_a   1.000
_cell.length_b   1.000
_cell.length_c   1.000
_cell.angle_alpha   90.00
_cell.angle_beta   90.00
_cell.angle_gamma   90.00
#
_symmetry.space_group_name_H-M   'P 1'
#
loop_
_entity.id
_entity.type
_entity.pdbx_description
1 polymer ?
#
loop_
_entity_poly.entity_id
_entity_poly.type
_entity_poly.pdbx_seq_one_letter_code
_entity_poly.pdbx_strand_id
1 'polypeptide(L)'
;MTGPLFVPFPPTYIPPELCHTVGIDPAVPGAPDVCMDVVREDVAHTGVSARGLDPEAVSQLRQVVEDADSHGVDLKIVVIGANPPIHSPLRDIATEIGADHPGATVLALSPAFAGTYSPEFDRVTLEAGEDVAKTGDPVLSSKNFVGELTASHFPWTPFTIVLVFLVALAVVGTRVLQNWSKRASSSDVTPASAD
;
A
#
# COMPACT_ATOMS: atom_id res chain seq x y z
N MET A 1 -15.07 39.91 -4.51
CA MET A 1 -14.76 38.80 -3.60
C MET A 1 -15.17 37.51 -4.29
N THR A 2 -14.27 36.88 -5.02
CA THR A 2 -14.52 35.58 -5.67
C THR A 2 -14.19 34.50 -4.64
N GLY A 3 -15.24 33.82 -4.14
CA GLY A 3 -15.09 32.67 -3.27
C GLY A 3 -14.32 31.53 -3.97
N PRO A 4 -13.67 30.62 -3.23
CA PRO A 4 -13.01 29.48 -3.83
C PRO A 4 -14.02 28.68 -4.67
N LEU A 5 -13.64 28.41 -5.94
CA LEU A 5 -14.38 27.50 -6.81
C LEU A 5 -14.33 26.13 -6.15
N PHE A 6 -15.45 25.72 -5.58
CA PHE A 6 -15.65 24.35 -5.10
C PHE A 6 -15.67 23.46 -6.36
N VAL A 7 -14.56 22.83 -6.67
CA VAL A 7 -14.52 21.77 -7.68
C VAL A 7 -15.15 20.56 -7.01
N PRO A 8 -16.38 20.15 -7.40
CA PRO A 8 -16.96 18.94 -6.84
C PRO A 8 -16.02 17.77 -7.19
N PHE A 9 -15.66 16.98 -6.17
CA PHE A 9 -15.00 15.69 -6.43
C PHE A 9 -15.85 14.92 -7.44
N PRO A 10 -15.25 14.28 -8.45
CA PRO A 10 -16.02 13.39 -9.32
C PRO A 10 -16.72 12.36 -8.44
N PRO A 11 -17.99 12.03 -8.71
CA PRO A 11 -18.69 11.00 -7.96
C PRO A 11 -17.90 9.68 -8.04
N THR A 12 -17.76 9.00 -6.92
CA THR A 12 -17.18 7.66 -6.85
C THR A 12 -17.92 6.73 -7.82
N TYR A 13 -17.17 5.97 -8.60
CA TYR A 13 -17.77 5.07 -9.57
C TYR A 13 -17.89 3.66 -8.99
N ILE A 14 -19.11 3.24 -8.71
CA ILE A 14 -19.41 1.88 -8.26
C ILE A 14 -19.68 1.01 -9.48
N PRO A 15 -18.88 -0.04 -9.72
CA PRO A 15 -18.99 -0.85 -10.92
C PRO A 15 -20.17 -1.84 -10.83
N PRO A 16 -20.83 -2.15 -11.96
CA PRO A 16 -21.95 -3.09 -12.00
C PRO A 16 -21.58 -4.50 -11.51
N GLU A 17 -20.31 -4.87 -11.58
CA GLU A 17 -19.79 -6.14 -11.08
C GLU A 17 -19.98 -6.30 -9.56
N LEU A 18 -19.92 -5.20 -8.80
CA LEU A 18 -20.26 -5.22 -7.38
C LEU A 18 -21.73 -5.57 -7.18
N CYS A 19 -22.63 -4.94 -7.92
CA CYS A 19 -24.07 -5.20 -7.84
C CYS A 19 -24.41 -6.66 -8.20
N HIS A 20 -23.79 -7.20 -9.23
CA HIS A 20 -23.92 -8.62 -9.56
C HIS A 20 -23.43 -9.53 -8.42
N THR A 21 -22.34 -9.18 -7.76
CA THR A 21 -21.79 -9.96 -6.65
C THR A 21 -22.73 -9.99 -5.44
N VAL A 22 -23.41 -8.87 -5.14
CA VAL A 22 -24.36 -8.81 -4.03
C VAL A 22 -25.78 -9.23 -4.43
N GLY A 23 -25.99 -9.64 -5.69
CA GLY A 23 -27.27 -10.17 -6.17
C GLY A 23 -28.31 -9.10 -6.54
N ILE A 24 -27.87 -7.90 -6.87
CA ILE A 24 -28.72 -6.76 -7.27
C ILE A 24 -28.56 -6.52 -8.77
N ASP A 25 -29.69 -6.30 -9.47
CA ASP A 25 -29.66 -5.93 -10.88
C ASP A 25 -29.11 -4.48 -11.05
N PRO A 26 -27.96 -4.31 -11.70
CA PRO A 26 -27.35 -2.97 -11.88
C PRO A 26 -28.20 -2.03 -12.79
N ALA A 27 -29.19 -2.54 -13.52
CA ALA A 27 -30.07 -1.73 -14.35
C ALA A 27 -31.17 -1.01 -13.56
N VAL A 28 -31.33 -1.35 -12.28
CA VAL A 28 -32.34 -0.69 -11.41
C VAL A 28 -31.86 0.72 -11.07
N PRO A 29 -32.72 1.76 -11.15
CA PRO A 29 -32.35 3.11 -10.75
C PRO A 29 -31.87 3.15 -9.29
N GLY A 30 -30.69 3.75 -9.04
CA GLY A 30 -30.08 3.81 -7.70
C GLY A 30 -29.35 2.53 -7.28
N ALA A 31 -29.21 1.55 -8.17
CA ALA A 31 -28.52 0.30 -7.88
C ALA A 31 -27.12 0.50 -7.24
N PRO A 32 -26.26 1.42 -7.69
CA PRO A 32 -24.95 1.61 -7.06
C PRO A 32 -25.03 1.86 -5.56
N ASP A 33 -25.92 2.74 -5.11
CA ASP A 33 -26.09 3.06 -3.68
C ASP A 33 -26.59 1.85 -2.90
N VAL A 34 -27.61 1.16 -3.43
CA VAL A 34 -28.18 -0.05 -2.79
C VAL A 34 -27.14 -1.17 -2.71
N CYS A 35 -26.32 -1.34 -3.75
CA CYS A 35 -25.22 -2.33 -3.74
C CYS A 35 -24.18 -2.01 -2.68
N MET A 36 -23.79 -0.74 -2.55
CA MET A 36 -22.86 -0.28 -1.53
C MET A 36 -23.44 -0.42 -0.12
N ASP A 37 -24.74 -0.16 0.08
CA ASP A 37 -25.38 -0.34 1.39
C ASP A 37 -25.29 -1.79 1.86
N VAL A 38 -25.47 -2.76 0.96
CA VAL A 38 -25.29 -4.18 1.27
C VAL A 38 -23.85 -4.49 1.66
N VAL A 39 -22.87 -3.92 0.96
CA VAL A 39 -21.44 -4.10 1.29
C VAL A 39 -21.11 -3.46 2.65
N ARG A 40 -21.62 -2.27 2.92
CA ARG A 40 -21.46 -1.58 4.21
C ARG A 40 -22.01 -2.41 5.37
N GLU A 41 -23.19 -2.98 5.19
CA GLU A 41 -23.83 -3.84 6.20
C GLU A 41 -22.96 -5.09 6.49
N ASP A 42 -22.49 -5.79 5.46
CA ASP A 42 -21.63 -6.96 5.60
C ASP A 42 -20.33 -6.62 6.33
N VAL A 43 -19.67 -5.53 5.92
CA VAL A 43 -18.40 -5.07 6.51
C VAL A 43 -18.59 -4.62 7.96
N ALA A 44 -19.67 -3.91 8.26
CA ALA A 44 -19.99 -3.48 9.62
C ALA A 44 -20.17 -4.68 10.59
N HIS A 45 -20.75 -5.77 10.10
CA HIS A 45 -21.00 -6.95 10.93
C HIS A 45 -19.81 -7.88 11.09
N THR A 46 -19.02 -8.05 10.05
CA THR A 46 -17.99 -9.11 10.03
C THR A 46 -16.60 -8.67 9.56
N GLY A 47 -16.44 -7.40 9.16
CA GLY A 47 -15.24 -6.91 8.49
C GLY A 47 -15.08 -7.39 7.05
N VAL A 48 -15.98 -8.24 6.54
CA VAL A 48 -15.84 -8.88 5.22
C VAL A 48 -17.15 -8.85 4.45
N SER A 49 -17.12 -8.33 3.21
CA SER A 49 -18.18 -8.52 2.21
C SER A 49 -17.64 -9.38 1.06
N ALA A 50 -18.13 -10.62 0.94
CA ALA A 50 -17.64 -11.61 -0.03
C ALA A 50 -18.78 -12.58 -0.46
N ARG A 51 -19.93 -12.03 -0.84
CA ARG A 51 -21.16 -12.80 -1.09
C ARG A 51 -21.07 -13.77 -2.28
N GLY A 52 -20.12 -13.61 -3.17
CA GLY A 52 -19.92 -14.51 -4.31
C GLY A 52 -19.04 -15.73 -4.02
N LEU A 53 -18.50 -15.85 -2.81
CA LEU A 53 -17.59 -16.93 -2.43
C LEU A 53 -18.30 -18.05 -1.66
N ASP A 54 -17.66 -19.21 -1.62
CA ASP A 54 -18.10 -20.31 -0.76
C ASP A 54 -17.93 -19.96 0.74
N PRO A 55 -18.72 -20.59 1.63
CA PRO A 55 -18.69 -20.26 3.06
C PRO A 55 -17.34 -20.51 3.74
N GLU A 56 -16.55 -21.45 3.25
CA GLU A 56 -15.22 -21.74 3.79
C GLU A 56 -14.24 -20.59 3.48
N ALA A 57 -14.22 -20.09 2.24
CA ALA A 57 -13.41 -18.94 1.86
C ALA A 57 -13.81 -17.68 2.65
N VAL A 58 -15.12 -17.46 2.86
CA VAL A 58 -15.60 -16.34 3.70
C VAL A 58 -15.11 -16.48 5.14
N SER A 59 -15.14 -17.69 5.70
CA SER A 59 -14.63 -17.97 7.05
C SER A 59 -13.12 -17.68 7.15
N GLN A 60 -12.35 -18.09 6.14
CA GLN A 60 -10.92 -17.83 6.09
C GLN A 60 -10.60 -16.33 5.95
N LEU A 61 -11.38 -15.57 5.17
CA LEU A 61 -11.23 -14.12 5.09
C LEU A 61 -11.48 -13.43 6.43
N ARG A 62 -12.47 -13.88 7.22
CA ARG A 62 -12.69 -13.37 8.58
C ARG A 62 -11.51 -13.67 9.50
N GLN A 63 -10.91 -14.85 9.39
CA GLN A 63 -9.67 -15.17 10.14
C GLN A 63 -8.51 -14.24 9.74
N VAL A 64 -8.40 -13.86 8.47
CA VAL A 64 -7.39 -12.87 8.04
C VAL A 64 -7.66 -11.50 8.66
N VAL A 65 -8.91 -11.07 8.77
CA VAL A 65 -9.29 -9.83 9.47
C VAL A 65 -8.92 -9.90 10.95
N GLU A 66 -9.22 -10.99 11.63
CA GLU A 66 -8.86 -11.21 13.05
C GLU A 66 -7.33 -11.24 13.25
N ASP A 67 -6.60 -11.88 12.33
CA ASP A 67 -5.13 -11.94 12.35
C ASP A 67 -4.53 -10.53 12.14
N ALA A 68 -5.05 -9.75 11.19
CA ALA A 68 -4.65 -8.37 10.97
C ALA A 68 -4.86 -7.48 12.21
N ASP A 69 -6.01 -7.63 12.88
CA ASP A 69 -6.31 -6.90 14.13
C ASP A 69 -5.30 -7.23 15.23
N SER A 70 -4.88 -8.50 15.34
CA SER A 70 -3.85 -8.93 16.29
C SER A 70 -2.48 -8.26 16.06
N HIS A 71 -2.24 -7.79 14.83
CA HIS A 71 -1.05 -7.02 14.42
C HIS A 71 -1.29 -5.49 14.44
N GLY A 72 -2.44 -5.04 14.93
CA GLY A 72 -2.81 -3.63 15.05
C GLY A 72 -3.34 -3.01 13.75
N VAL A 73 -3.77 -3.82 12.78
CA VAL A 73 -4.34 -3.36 11.51
C VAL A 73 -5.84 -3.63 11.50
N ASP A 74 -6.67 -2.58 11.64
CA ASP A 74 -8.14 -2.70 11.46
C ASP A 74 -8.44 -2.89 9.96
N LEU A 75 -8.50 -4.16 9.52
CA LEU A 75 -8.69 -4.52 8.12
C LEU A 75 -10.17 -4.73 7.78
N LYS A 76 -10.59 -4.19 6.64
CA LYS A 76 -11.88 -4.49 6.01
C LYS A 76 -11.65 -5.07 4.62
N ILE A 77 -12.39 -6.10 4.25
CA ILE A 77 -12.20 -6.80 2.97
C ILE A 77 -13.52 -6.79 2.18
N VAL A 78 -13.43 -6.37 0.92
CA VAL A 78 -14.53 -6.46 -0.05
C VAL A 78 -14.07 -7.30 -1.23
N VAL A 79 -14.83 -8.34 -1.60
CA VAL A 79 -14.51 -9.18 -2.75
C VAL A 79 -15.63 -9.09 -3.77
N ILE A 80 -15.30 -8.77 -5.00
CA ILE A 80 -16.22 -8.80 -6.14
C ILE A 80 -15.89 -9.98 -7.07
N GLY A 81 -16.92 -10.65 -7.57
CA GLY A 81 -16.78 -11.92 -8.30
C GLY A 81 -16.24 -11.81 -9.71
N ALA A 82 -16.22 -10.60 -10.29
CA ALA A 82 -15.75 -10.35 -11.65
C ALA A 82 -14.87 -9.08 -11.71
N ASN A 83 -13.97 -9.03 -12.69
CA ASN A 83 -13.14 -7.85 -12.90
C ASN A 83 -13.95 -6.71 -13.54
N PRO A 84 -13.91 -5.49 -12.97
CA PRO A 84 -14.35 -4.31 -13.72
C PRO A 84 -13.42 -4.06 -14.91
N PRO A 85 -13.83 -3.27 -15.92
CA PRO A 85 -13.01 -2.96 -17.09
C PRO A 85 -11.64 -2.34 -16.78
N ILE A 86 -11.55 -1.63 -15.66
CA ILE A 86 -10.34 -1.00 -15.13
C ILE A 86 -10.29 -1.21 -13.60
N HIS A 87 -9.11 -1.04 -13.00
CA HIS A 87 -8.92 -1.26 -11.55
C HIS A 87 -9.46 -0.12 -10.65
N SER A 88 -9.58 1.11 -11.20
CA SER A 88 -9.94 2.31 -10.41
C SER A 88 -11.20 2.15 -9.54
N PRO A 89 -12.29 1.50 -9.99
CA PRO A 89 -13.49 1.32 -9.18
C PRO A 89 -13.27 0.55 -7.88
N LEU A 90 -12.26 -0.32 -7.80
CA LEU A 90 -11.94 -1.00 -6.53
C LEU A 90 -11.44 -0.04 -5.48
N ARG A 91 -10.67 0.98 -5.89
CA ARG A 91 -10.24 2.04 -4.97
C ARG A 91 -11.41 2.93 -4.55
N ASP A 92 -12.36 3.19 -5.45
CA ASP A 92 -13.56 3.96 -5.12
C ASP A 92 -14.38 3.21 -4.06
N ILE A 93 -14.59 1.90 -4.23
CA ILE A 93 -15.23 1.03 -3.22
C ILE A 93 -14.46 1.08 -1.90
N ALA A 94 -13.14 0.93 -1.93
CA ALA A 94 -12.31 0.95 -0.73
C ALA A 94 -12.39 2.31 -0.02
N THR A 95 -12.44 3.41 -0.75
CA THR A 95 -12.56 4.77 -0.20
C THR A 95 -13.93 5.00 0.45
N GLU A 96 -15.01 4.54 -0.17
CA GLU A 96 -16.37 4.65 0.38
C GLU A 96 -16.50 3.87 1.70
N ILE A 97 -16.00 2.63 1.74
CA ILE A 97 -16.00 1.82 2.98
C ILE A 97 -15.11 2.46 4.05
N GLY A 98 -13.94 2.98 3.66
CA GLY A 98 -13.03 3.66 4.58
C GLY A 98 -13.59 4.95 5.17
N ALA A 99 -14.47 5.65 4.44
CA ALA A 99 -15.16 6.83 4.95
C ALA A 99 -16.13 6.49 6.10
N ASP A 100 -16.75 5.30 6.05
CA ASP A 100 -17.68 4.82 7.08
C ASP A 100 -16.96 4.19 8.28
N HIS A 101 -15.68 3.84 8.12
CA HIS A 101 -14.85 3.19 9.15
C HIS A 101 -13.55 3.98 9.39
N PRO A 102 -13.60 5.09 10.16
CA PRO A 102 -12.42 5.91 10.45
C PRO A 102 -11.29 5.09 11.11
N GLY A 103 -10.10 5.14 10.53
CA GLY A 103 -8.94 4.37 11.00
C GLY A 103 -8.76 3.03 10.28
N ALA A 104 -9.79 2.50 9.62
CA ALA A 104 -9.67 1.20 8.96
C ALA A 104 -8.84 1.25 7.68
N THR A 105 -8.11 0.17 7.43
CA THR A 105 -7.51 -0.16 6.15
C THR A 105 -8.45 -1.05 5.37
N VAL A 106 -8.77 -0.67 4.14
CA VAL A 106 -9.72 -1.38 3.29
C VAL A 106 -9.01 -1.99 2.09
N LEU A 107 -9.28 -3.26 1.84
CA LEU A 107 -8.83 -4.01 0.68
C LEU A 107 -10.04 -4.45 -0.15
N ALA A 108 -10.18 -3.92 -1.36
CA ALA A 108 -11.16 -4.37 -2.34
C ALA A 108 -10.47 -5.24 -3.39
N LEU A 109 -11.01 -6.44 -3.61
CA LEU A 109 -10.44 -7.45 -4.50
C LEU A 109 -11.40 -7.83 -5.62
N SER A 110 -10.83 -8.08 -6.79
CA SER A 110 -11.45 -8.82 -7.88
C SER A 110 -10.47 -9.90 -8.38
N PRO A 111 -10.86 -10.81 -9.29
CA PRO A 111 -9.95 -11.87 -9.74
C PRO A 111 -8.57 -11.41 -10.22
N ALA A 112 -8.45 -10.23 -10.83
CA ALA A 112 -7.18 -9.72 -11.37
C ALA A 112 -6.73 -8.38 -10.78
N PHE A 113 -7.56 -7.70 -10.00
CA PHE A 113 -7.26 -6.36 -9.50
C PHE A 113 -7.43 -6.27 -7.99
N ALA A 114 -6.66 -5.37 -7.39
CA ALA A 114 -6.81 -4.92 -6.02
C ALA A 114 -6.92 -3.40 -5.98
N GLY A 115 -7.64 -2.88 -5.01
CA GLY A 115 -7.72 -1.46 -4.71
C GLY A 115 -7.75 -1.26 -3.20
N THR A 116 -7.07 -0.25 -2.70
CA THR A 116 -6.90 -0.05 -1.27
C THR A 116 -7.21 1.38 -0.84
N TYR A 117 -7.57 1.50 0.42
CA TYR A 117 -7.65 2.75 1.15
C TYR A 117 -7.12 2.55 2.57
N SER A 118 -6.36 3.49 3.08
CA SER A 118 -5.99 3.56 4.50
C SER A 118 -5.62 4.99 4.87
N PRO A 119 -5.99 5.45 6.07
CA PRO A 119 -5.49 6.70 6.64
C PRO A 119 -4.16 6.50 7.39
N GLU A 120 -3.76 5.26 7.70
CA GLU A 120 -2.60 4.92 8.53
C GLU A 120 -1.36 4.58 7.72
N PHE A 121 -1.54 3.90 6.57
CA PHE A 121 -0.44 3.48 5.71
C PHE A 121 -0.22 4.47 4.57
N ASP A 122 1.03 4.72 4.24
CA ASP A 122 1.37 5.54 3.10
C ASP A 122 1.05 4.85 1.76
N ARG A 123 0.94 5.66 0.71
CA ARG A 123 0.57 5.21 -0.63
C ARG A 123 1.50 4.13 -1.19
N VAL A 124 2.80 4.24 -0.91
CA VAL A 124 3.80 3.30 -1.45
C VAL A 124 3.63 1.93 -0.82
N THR A 125 3.41 1.87 0.49
CA THR A 125 3.12 0.63 1.22
C THR A 125 1.83 -0.03 0.73
N LEU A 126 0.77 0.76 0.54
CA LEU A 126 -0.51 0.25 0.01
C LEU A 126 -0.36 -0.31 -1.41
N GLU A 127 0.37 0.38 -2.30
CA GLU A 127 0.59 -0.08 -3.67
C GLU A 127 1.45 -1.35 -3.72
N ALA A 128 2.46 -1.47 -2.84
CA ALA A 128 3.23 -2.71 -2.70
C ALA A 128 2.34 -3.87 -2.23
N GLY A 129 1.44 -3.60 -1.27
CA GLY A 129 0.43 -4.56 -0.82
C GLY A 129 -0.56 -4.95 -1.93
N GLU A 130 -1.04 -3.98 -2.74
CA GLU A 130 -1.89 -4.27 -3.90
C GLU A 130 -1.20 -5.20 -4.90
N ASP A 131 0.11 -5.03 -5.14
CA ASP A 131 0.84 -5.82 -6.11
C ASP A 131 0.95 -7.30 -5.68
N VAL A 132 1.20 -7.57 -4.41
CA VAL A 132 1.25 -8.95 -3.89
C VAL A 132 -0.14 -9.57 -3.66
N ALA A 133 -1.18 -8.75 -3.64
CA ALA A 133 -2.58 -9.19 -3.50
C ALA A 133 -3.23 -9.66 -4.81
N LYS A 134 -2.59 -9.52 -5.97
CA LYS A 134 -3.14 -9.89 -7.29
C LYS A 134 -2.90 -11.38 -7.61
N THR A 135 -3.38 -12.28 -6.75
CA THR A 135 -3.14 -13.72 -6.90
C THR A 135 -4.26 -14.48 -7.63
N GLY A 136 -5.45 -13.89 -7.71
CA GLY A 136 -6.66 -14.57 -8.18
C GLY A 136 -7.40 -15.36 -7.10
N ASP A 137 -6.78 -15.64 -5.98
CA ASP A 137 -7.40 -16.25 -4.79
C ASP A 137 -7.58 -15.18 -3.71
N PRO A 138 -8.81 -14.84 -3.30
CA PRO A 138 -9.05 -13.73 -2.38
C PRO A 138 -8.47 -13.97 -0.98
N VAL A 139 -8.39 -15.22 -0.52
CA VAL A 139 -7.82 -15.54 0.79
C VAL A 139 -6.30 -15.38 0.77
N LEU A 140 -5.64 -15.92 -0.25
CA LEU A 140 -4.20 -15.76 -0.43
C LEU A 140 -3.83 -14.30 -0.67
N SER A 141 -4.61 -13.58 -1.48
CA SER A 141 -4.44 -12.15 -1.74
C SER A 141 -4.48 -11.33 -0.46
N SER A 142 -5.48 -11.59 0.39
CA SER A 142 -5.62 -10.88 1.67
C SER A 142 -4.49 -11.20 2.65
N LYS A 143 -4.04 -12.46 2.73
CA LYS A 143 -2.88 -12.87 3.54
C LYS A 143 -1.59 -12.19 3.08
N ASN A 144 -1.34 -12.15 1.77
CA ASN A 144 -0.16 -11.49 1.21
C ASN A 144 -0.19 -9.99 1.50
N PHE A 145 -1.37 -9.36 1.36
CA PHE A 145 -1.55 -7.95 1.67
C PHE A 145 -1.22 -7.64 3.13
N VAL A 146 -1.78 -8.37 4.09
CA VAL A 146 -1.47 -8.20 5.52
C VAL A 146 0.01 -8.45 5.78
N GLY A 147 0.60 -9.48 5.18
CA GLY A 147 2.02 -9.77 5.29
C GLY A 147 2.89 -8.61 4.82
N GLU A 148 2.54 -7.93 3.73
CA GLU A 148 3.27 -6.75 3.24
C GLU A 148 3.12 -5.55 4.18
N LEU A 149 1.90 -5.26 4.66
CA LEU A 149 1.65 -4.15 5.59
C LEU A 149 2.38 -4.31 6.93
N THR A 150 2.51 -5.54 7.40
CA THR A 150 3.14 -5.85 8.70
C THR A 150 4.63 -6.19 8.58
N ALA A 151 5.16 -6.27 7.35
CA ALA A 151 6.58 -6.51 7.12
C ALA A 151 7.43 -5.36 7.68
N SER A 152 8.46 -5.72 8.44
CA SER A 152 9.45 -4.75 8.88
C SER A 152 10.35 -4.37 7.70
N HIS A 153 10.09 -3.23 7.08
CA HIS A 153 10.94 -2.74 6.01
C HIS A 153 12.30 -2.28 6.55
N PHE A 154 13.37 -2.80 5.92
CA PHE A 154 14.73 -2.38 6.27
C PHE A 154 14.87 -0.86 6.07
N PRO A 155 15.40 -0.11 7.06
CA PRO A 155 15.49 1.35 6.98
C PRO A 155 16.61 1.80 6.03
N TRP A 156 16.35 1.72 4.72
CA TRP A 156 17.31 2.06 3.66
C TRP A 156 17.82 3.50 3.74
N THR A 157 16.96 4.44 4.13
CA THR A 157 17.31 5.87 4.19
C THR A 157 18.43 6.14 5.19
N PRO A 158 18.33 5.79 6.49
CA PRO A 158 19.42 5.98 7.43
C PRO A 158 20.64 5.15 7.07
N PHE A 159 20.47 3.93 6.53
CA PHE A 159 21.59 3.11 6.06
C PHE A 159 22.37 3.80 4.93
N THR A 160 21.68 4.36 3.94
CA THR A 160 22.31 5.09 2.83
C THR A 160 23.05 6.32 3.33
N ILE A 161 22.47 7.08 4.26
CA ILE A 161 23.12 8.26 4.86
C ILE A 161 24.43 7.86 5.54
N VAL A 162 24.42 6.81 6.38
CA VAL A 162 25.63 6.30 7.04
C VAL A 162 26.67 5.87 6.02
N LEU A 163 26.27 5.15 4.97
CA LEU A 163 27.19 4.70 3.93
C LEU A 163 27.85 5.85 3.17
N VAL A 164 27.07 6.90 2.83
CA VAL A 164 27.60 8.11 2.18
C VAL A 164 28.61 8.82 3.09
N PHE A 165 28.33 8.96 4.38
CA PHE A 165 29.29 9.53 5.34
C PHE A 165 30.58 8.71 5.45
N LEU A 166 30.49 7.39 5.49
CA LEU A 166 31.68 6.52 5.53
C LEU A 166 32.53 6.67 4.27
N VAL A 167 31.91 6.72 3.09
CA VAL A 167 32.63 6.97 1.84
C VAL A 167 33.30 8.35 1.83
N ALA A 168 32.61 9.39 2.27
CA ALA A 168 33.16 10.74 2.37
C ALA A 168 34.39 10.78 3.32
N LEU A 169 34.28 10.15 4.49
CA LEU A 169 35.40 10.04 5.43
C LEU A 169 36.60 9.28 4.85
N ALA A 170 36.35 8.19 4.11
CA ALA A 170 37.40 7.44 3.44
C ALA A 170 38.13 8.29 2.38
N VAL A 171 37.37 9.09 1.59
CA VAL A 171 37.95 10.00 0.61
C VAL A 171 38.81 11.11 1.27
N VAL A 172 38.28 11.69 2.35
CA VAL A 172 39.04 12.69 3.11
C VAL A 172 40.30 12.09 3.72
N GLY A 173 40.17 10.92 4.35
CA GLY A 173 41.32 10.19 4.94
C GLY A 173 42.40 9.87 3.92
N THR A 174 42.02 9.38 2.73
CA THR A 174 43.00 9.13 1.64
C THR A 174 43.68 10.40 1.15
N ARG A 175 42.95 11.51 1.05
CA ARG A 175 43.55 12.82 0.67
C ARG A 175 44.51 13.32 1.71
N VAL A 176 44.19 13.22 2.98
CA VAL A 176 45.08 13.62 4.08
C VAL A 176 46.37 12.78 4.06
N LEU A 177 46.27 11.47 3.95
CA LEU A 177 47.41 10.55 3.88
C LEU A 177 48.31 10.84 2.66
N GLN A 178 47.70 11.09 1.49
CA GLN A 178 48.46 11.45 0.28
C GLN A 178 49.21 12.77 0.46
N ASN A 179 48.62 13.78 1.12
CA ASN A 179 49.28 15.05 1.38
C ASN A 179 50.44 14.91 2.39
N TRP A 180 50.28 14.06 3.39
CA TRP A 180 51.35 13.75 4.35
C TRP A 180 52.49 13.04 3.69
N SER A 181 52.22 12.02 2.85
CA SER A 181 53.23 11.29 2.10
C SER A 181 54.07 12.22 1.18
N LYS A 182 53.41 13.12 0.47
CA LYS A 182 54.10 14.11 -0.38
C LYS A 182 54.99 15.06 0.40
N ARG A 183 54.61 15.51 1.60
CA ARG A 183 55.40 16.36 2.46
C ARG A 183 56.63 15.63 3.01
N ALA A 184 56.51 14.36 3.40
CA ALA A 184 57.60 13.54 3.87
C ALA A 184 58.67 13.33 2.77
N SER A 185 58.25 13.06 1.54
CA SER A 185 59.14 12.87 0.40
C SER A 185 59.90 14.13 -0.04
N SER A 186 59.35 15.34 0.26
CA SER A 186 60.00 16.62 -0.10
C SER A 186 61.12 17.03 0.88
N SER A 187 61.21 16.39 2.03
CA SER A 187 62.23 16.69 3.05
C SER A 187 63.56 15.96 2.85
N ASP A 188 63.62 14.98 1.93
CA ASP A 188 64.79 14.10 1.74
C ASP A 188 65.69 14.48 0.55
N VAL A 189 65.42 15.60 -0.12
CA VAL A 189 66.29 16.10 -1.20
C VAL A 189 67.32 17.08 -0.61
N THR A 190 68.37 16.55 -0.01
CA THR A 190 69.60 17.30 0.26
C THR A 190 70.36 17.46 -1.06
N PRO A 191 70.67 18.71 -1.51
CA PRO A 191 71.51 18.87 -2.70
C PRO A 191 72.93 18.38 -2.39
N ALA A 192 73.41 17.36 -3.13
CA ALA A 192 74.80 16.97 -3.12
C ALA A 192 75.65 18.16 -3.61
N SER A 193 76.53 18.66 -2.73
CA SER A 193 77.50 19.69 -3.07
C SER A 193 78.46 19.11 -4.12
N ALA A 194 78.55 19.77 -5.27
CA ALA A 194 79.60 19.55 -6.24
C ALA A 194 80.84 20.31 -5.81
N ASP A 195 81.94 19.67 -5.54
CA ASP A 195 83.28 20.13 -5.58
C ASP A 195 83.94 19.86 -6.94
#